data_3a18a89934424e276b203a03273fcc52
#
_entry.id   3a18a89934424e276b203a03273fcc52
#
_cell.length_a   1.000
_cell.length_b   1.000
_cell.length_c   1.000
_cell.angle_alpha   90.00
_cell.angle_beta   90.00
_cell.angle_gamma   90.00
#
_symmetry.space_group_name_H-M   'P 1'
#
loop_
_entity.id
_entity.type
_entity.pdbx_description
1 polymer ?
#
loop_
_entity_poly.entity_id
_entity_poly.type
_entity_poly.pdbx_seq_one_letter_code
_entity_poly.pdbx_strand_id
1 'polypeptide(L)'
;NKITSLSNIQSTAPFTSSQALVSIGKYNRGVLVRGVDPESESTVSSLEDQITVGDFRVRPGKFEILIGVDLARYFALGVGDKISMISSQANFSPVGMLPRIKQFTVAGIFDAGMYEYDAGLVLIHMIDAQKFFQMGDKISGIRVKLKDLEKTAKSSADIDNAINTNSKFYVLDWTKKHTNLFAAIQLEKKVMSIILTLIIAVAA
;
A
#
# COMPACT_ATOMS: atom_id res chain seq x y z
N ASN A 1 -3.35 -0.68 22.84
CA ASN A 1 -3.23 0.05 21.57
C ASN A 1 -3.64 1.52 21.77
N LYS A 2 -2.67 2.43 21.99
CA LYS A 2 -2.95 3.85 22.24
C LYS A 2 -3.66 4.55 21.06
N ILE A 3 -3.47 4.05 19.85
CA ILE A 3 -4.04 4.65 18.64
C ILE A 3 -5.52 4.32 18.51
N THR A 4 -5.92 3.08 18.74
CA THR A 4 -7.32 2.64 18.61
C THR A 4 -8.29 3.28 19.62
N SER A 5 -7.79 3.89 20.69
CA SER A 5 -8.60 4.58 21.68
C SER A 5 -8.99 6.02 21.30
N LEU A 6 -8.44 6.57 20.20
CA LEU A 6 -8.74 7.91 19.74
C LEU A 6 -10.13 7.98 19.06
N SER A 7 -10.90 9.03 19.33
CA SER A 7 -12.33 9.10 19.00
C SER A 7 -12.67 9.03 17.50
N ASN A 8 -11.79 9.54 16.63
CA ASN A 8 -12.02 9.60 15.18
C ASN A 8 -11.43 8.39 14.41
N ILE A 9 -10.87 7.40 15.10
CA ILE A 9 -10.32 6.21 14.46
C ILE A 9 -11.42 5.15 14.30
N GLN A 10 -11.56 4.65 13.08
CA GLN A 10 -12.49 3.57 12.76
C GLN A 10 -11.82 2.21 12.90
N SER A 11 -10.67 2.02 12.26
CA SER A 11 -9.92 0.78 12.25
C SER A 11 -8.43 1.02 12.00
N THR A 12 -7.62 0.02 12.33
CA THR A 12 -6.17 0.05 12.13
C THR A 12 -5.68 -1.30 11.62
N ALA A 13 -4.72 -1.29 10.70
CA ALA A 13 -4.06 -2.50 10.19
C ALA A 13 -2.55 -2.31 10.15
N PRO A 14 -1.76 -3.21 10.73
CA PRO A 14 -0.31 -3.22 10.57
C PRO A 14 0.05 -3.68 9.16
N PHE A 15 1.16 -3.17 8.65
CA PHE A 15 1.70 -3.63 7.37
C PHE A 15 3.22 -3.64 7.37
N THR A 16 3.79 -4.48 6.49
CA THR A 16 5.19 -4.37 6.09
C THR A 16 5.28 -3.85 4.66
N SER A 17 6.34 -3.11 4.34
CA SER A 17 6.57 -2.57 3.01
C SER A 17 8.04 -2.71 2.64
N SER A 18 8.32 -3.31 1.50
CA SER A 18 9.67 -3.49 0.97
C SER A 18 9.64 -3.49 -0.55
N GLN A 19 10.78 -3.22 -1.18
CA GLN A 19 10.91 -3.31 -2.62
C GLN A 19 11.51 -4.67 -3.00
N ALA A 20 11.01 -5.23 -4.10
CA ALA A 20 11.54 -6.45 -4.68
C ALA A 20 11.49 -6.39 -6.21
N LEU A 21 12.21 -7.31 -6.84
CA LEU A 21 12.09 -7.58 -8.24
C LEU A 21 11.26 -8.86 -8.43
N VAL A 22 10.22 -8.81 -9.23
CA VAL A 22 9.50 -10.01 -9.67
C VAL A 22 9.99 -10.44 -11.04
N SER A 23 10.10 -11.75 -11.25
CA SER A 23 10.75 -12.31 -12.42
C SER A 23 10.03 -13.57 -12.92
N ILE A 24 9.87 -13.64 -14.25
CA ILE A 24 9.43 -14.84 -14.98
C ILE A 24 10.30 -14.99 -16.25
N GLY A 25 11.09 -16.05 -16.31
CA GLY A 25 12.02 -16.26 -17.41
C GLY A 25 12.99 -15.08 -17.57
N LYS A 26 12.92 -14.40 -18.71
CA LYS A 26 13.77 -13.24 -19.02
C LYS A 26 13.15 -11.88 -18.63
N TYR A 27 11.89 -11.86 -18.24
CA TYR A 27 11.17 -10.65 -17.89
C TYR A 27 11.27 -10.35 -16.40
N ASN A 28 11.56 -9.10 -16.07
CA ASN A 28 11.74 -8.62 -14.71
C ASN A 28 11.01 -7.30 -14.52
N ARG A 29 10.43 -7.08 -13.33
CA ARG A 29 9.81 -5.81 -12.96
C ARG A 29 10.02 -5.51 -11.47
N GLY A 30 10.38 -4.26 -11.16
CA GLY A 30 10.45 -3.77 -9.79
C GLY A 30 9.03 -3.55 -9.26
N VAL A 31 8.77 -4.03 -8.04
CA VAL A 31 7.48 -3.90 -7.39
C VAL A 31 7.64 -3.47 -5.93
N LEU A 32 6.61 -2.78 -5.43
CA LEU A 32 6.43 -2.56 -4.00
C LEU A 32 5.70 -3.76 -3.41
N VAL A 33 6.34 -4.47 -2.51
CA VAL A 33 5.74 -5.60 -1.81
C VAL A 33 5.15 -5.10 -0.50
N ARG A 34 3.85 -5.29 -0.32
CA ARG A 34 3.19 -5.02 0.95
C ARG A 34 2.76 -6.32 1.60
N GLY A 35 3.29 -6.56 2.80
CA GLY A 35 2.82 -7.65 3.64
C GLY A 35 1.68 -7.19 4.51
N VAL A 36 0.55 -7.84 4.39
CA VAL A 36 -0.71 -7.52 5.10
C VAL A 36 -1.25 -8.75 5.82
N ASP A 37 -2.01 -8.51 6.85
CA ASP A 37 -2.90 -9.50 7.42
C ASP A 37 -4.29 -9.28 6.80
N PRO A 38 -4.84 -10.24 6.03
CA PRO A 38 -6.08 -10.04 5.29
C PRO A 38 -7.26 -9.61 6.15
N GLU A 39 -7.38 -10.12 7.37
CA GLU A 39 -8.50 -9.80 8.27
C GLU A 39 -8.47 -8.34 8.72
N SER A 40 -7.30 -7.82 9.08
CA SER A 40 -7.16 -6.42 9.48
C SER A 40 -7.13 -5.48 8.27
N GLU A 41 -6.55 -5.89 7.15
CA GLU A 41 -6.46 -5.08 5.93
C GLU A 41 -7.85 -4.79 5.34
N SER A 42 -8.77 -5.75 5.31
CA SER A 42 -10.15 -5.57 4.82
C SER A 42 -10.92 -4.50 5.62
N THR A 43 -10.55 -4.23 6.86
CA THR A 43 -11.18 -3.18 7.67
C THR A 43 -10.73 -1.76 7.30
N VAL A 44 -9.53 -1.59 6.74
CA VAL A 44 -8.94 -0.28 6.43
C VAL A 44 -8.88 0.02 4.93
N SER A 45 -8.98 -1.00 4.09
CA SER A 45 -8.82 -0.93 2.63
C SER A 45 -10.04 -1.52 1.93
N SER A 46 -10.30 -1.08 0.72
CA SER A 46 -11.31 -1.65 -0.20
C SER A 46 -10.69 -2.58 -1.24
N LEU A 47 -9.44 -3.01 -1.06
CA LEU A 47 -8.76 -3.89 -2.02
C LEU A 47 -9.42 -5.25 -2.17
N GLU A 48 -10.11 -5.74 -1.13
CA GLU A 48 -10.89 -6.98 -1.20
C GLU A 48 -12.01 -6.86 -2.24
N ASP A 49 -12.68 -5.71 -2.31
CA ASP A 49 -13.75 -5.42 -3.28
C ASP A 49 -13.21 -5.27 -4.71
N GLN A 50 -11.91 -5.06 -4.87
CA GLN A 50 -11.23 -4.86 -6.16
C GLN A 50 -10.61 -6.13 -6.73
N ILE A 51 -10.78 -7.27 -6.08
CA ILE A 51 -10.35 -8.57 -6.63
C ILE A 51 -11.22 -8.92 -7.82
N THR A 52 -10.58 -9.07 -8.98
CA THR A 52 -11.27 -9.44 -10.23
C THR A 52 -11.26 -10.96 -10.48
N VAL A 53 -10.19 -11.64 -10.03
CA VAL A 53 -10.04 -13.09 -10.19
C VAL A 53 -9.31 -13.64 -8.95
N GLY A 54 -9.77 -14.77 -8.42
CA GLY A 54 -9.15 -15.43 -7.27
C GLY A 54 -9.70 -14.97 -5.93
N ASP A 55 -8.89 -15.05 -4.88
CA ASP A 55 -9.26 -14.75 -3.51
C ASP A 55 -8.31 -13.70 -2.90
N PHE A 56 -8.84 -12.76 -2.11
CA PHE A 56 -8.06 -11.79 -1.35
C PHE A 56 -7.25 -12.44 -0.21
N ARG A 57 -7.70 -13.58 0.28
CA ARG A 57 -7.14 -14.23 1.46
C ARG A 57 -5.84 -14.98 1.16
N VAL A 58 -4.71 -14.28 1.24
CA VAL A 58 -3.37 -14.91 1.26
C VAL A 58 -3.12 -15.59 2.61
N ARG A 59 -2.70 -16.85 2.58
CA ARG A 59 -2.51 -17.67 3.78
C ARG A 59 -1.08 -17.64 4.29
N PRO A 60 -0.87 -17.58 5.62
CA PRO A 60 0.48 -17.56 6.20
C PRO A 60 1.25 -18.84 5.87
N GLY A 61 2.52 -18.72 5.52
CA GLY A 61 3.42 -19.83 5.22
C GLY A 61 3.23 -20.48 3.85
N LYS A 62 2.23 -20.07 3.07
CA LYS A 62 1.97 -20.62 1.72
C LYS A 62 2.68 -19.86 0.61
N PHE A 63 3.23 -18.69 0.89
CA PHE A 63 3.87 -17.83 -0.10
C PHE A 63 2.94 -17.53 -1.28
N GLU A 64 1.73 -17.13 -0.95
CA GLU A 64 0.72 -16.67 -1.89
C GLU A 64 0.90 -15.17 -2.14
N ILE A 65 0.57 -14.72 -3.35
CA ILE A 65 0.72 -13.34 -3.79
C ILE A 65 -0.53 -12.87 -4.52
N LEU A 66 -0.95 -11.63 -4.23
CA LEU A 66 -1.93 -10.90 -5.03
C LEU A 66 -1.16 -9.92 -5.92
N ILE A 67 -1.53 -9.87 -7.18
CA ILE A 67 -0.89 -9.00 -8.17
C ILE A 67 -1.93 -8.12 -8.84
N GLY A 68 -1.53 -6.91 -9.25
CA GLY A 68 -2.41 -6.04 -10.01
C GLY A 68 -2.61 -6.52 -11.45
N VAL A 69 -3.71 -6.12 -12.06
CA VAL A 69 -4.14 -6.57 -13.39
C VAL A 69 -3.12 -6.25 -14.49
N ASP A 70 -2.44 -5.08 -14.41
CA ASP A 70 -1.43 -4.71 -15.39
C ASP A 70 -0.14 -5.52 -15.23
N LEU A 71 0.21 -5.89 -13.99
CA LEU A 71 1.32 -6.80 -13.73
C LEU A 71 1.01 -8.22 -14.23
N ALA A 72 -0.23 -8.68 -14.02
CA ALA A 72 -0.71 -9.97 -14.53
C ALA A 72 -0.65 -10.04 -16.07
N ARG A 73 -1.11 -8.97 -16.75
CA ARG A 73 -1.01 -8.87 -18.21
C ARG A 73 0.44 -8.84 -18.70
N TYR A 74 1.30 -8.06 -18.05
CA TYR A 74 2.71 -7.94 -18.44
C TYR A 74 3.44 -9.28 -18.43
N PHE A 75 3.18 -10.12 -17.44
CA PHE A 75 3.80 -11.43 -17.30
C PHE A 75 2.96 -12.60 -17.87
N ALA A 76 1.76 -12.32 -18.40
CA ALA A 76 0.78 -13.31 -18.85
C ALA A 76 0.45 -14.34 -17.75
N LEU A 77 0.16 -13.86 -16.53
CA LEU A 77 -0.12 -14.68 -15.35
C LEU A 77 -1.60 -14.79 -15.05
N GLY A 78 -2.00 -15.99 -14.63
CA GLY A 78 -3.29 -16.29 -14.03
C GLY A 78 -3.17 -16.74 -12.58
N VAL A 79 -4.32 -16.94 -11.94
CA VAL A 79 -4.40 -17.54 -10.59
C VAL A 79 -3.86 -18.97 -10.63
N GLY A 80 -3.01 -19.33 -9.69
CA GLY A 80 -2.32 -20.61 -9.61
C GLY A 80 -0.92 -20.61 -10.23
N ASP A 81 -0.59 -19.64 -11.07
CA ASP A 81 0.74 -19.51 -11.66
C ASP A 81 1.81 -19.12 -10.61
N LYS A 82 3.05 -19.40 -10.95
CA LYS A 82 4.19 -19.13 -10.06
C LYS A 82 5.03 -17.98 -10.58
N ILE A 83 5.38 -17.07 -9.69
CA ILE A 83 6.27 -15.94 -9.94
C ILE A 83 7.44 -15.96 -8.97
N SER A 84 8.65 -15.70 -9.45
CA SER A 84 9.84 -15.58 -8.62
C SER A 84 9.96 -14.16 -8.09
N MET A 85 10.13 -14.01 -6.79
CA MET A 85 10.42 -12.72 -6.15
C MET A 85 11.86 -12.72 -5.65
N ILE A 86 12.58 -11.65 -5.97
CA ILE A 86 13.99 -11.42 -5.64
C ILE A 86 14.04 -10.22 -4.71
N SER A 87 14.56 -10.42 -3.50
CA SER A 87 14.72 -9.33 -2.53
C SER A 87 15.78 -8.34 -2.98
N SER A 88 15.49 -7.04 -2.83
CA SER A 88 16.50 -5.98 -2.99
C SER A 88 17.54 -5.96 -1.87
N GLN A 89 17.23 -6.62 -0.74
CA GLN A 89 18.16 -6.77 0.37
C GLN A 89 19.05 -7.98 0.14
N ALA A 90 20.32 -7.73 -0.07
CA ALA A 90 21.32 -8.80 -0.23
C ALA A 90 21.79 -9.33 1.11
N ASN A 91 21.96 -10.65 1.22
CA ASN A 91 22.66 -11.24 2.35
C ASN A 91 24.16 -11.27 2.08
N PHE A 92 24.94 -10.80 3.03
CA PHE A 92 26.37 -10.99 3.00
C PHE A 92 26.70 -12.46 3.34
N SER A 93 27.23 -13.17 2.38
CA SER A 93 27.77 -14.52 2.54
C SER A 93 29.29 -14.45 2.37
N PRO A 94 30.07 -15.41 2.96
CA PRO A 94 31.50 -15.52 2.70
C PRO A 94 31.86 -15.65 1.22
N VAL A 95 30.90 -16.03 0.37
CA VAL A 95 31.04 -16.20 -1.09
C VAL A 95 30.59 -14.95 -1.86
N GLY A 96 30.16 -13.87 -1.18
CA GLY A 96 29.67 -12.64 -1.80
C GLY A 96 28.20 -12.30 -1.46
N MET A 97 27.67 -11.29 -2.13
CA MET A 97 26.27 -10.88 -2.00
C MET A 97 25.36 -11.83 -2.78
N LEU A 98 24.54 -12.58 -2.09
CA LEU A 98 23.51 -13.43 -2.71
C LEU A 98 22.13 -12.83 -2.49
N PRO A 99 21.39 -12.46 -3.55
CA PRO A 99 20.02 -12.04 -3.43
C PRO A 99 19.14 -13.21 -2.97
N ARG A 100 18.15 -12.92 -2.15
CA ARG A 100 17.20 -13.92 -1.74
C ARG A 100 16.11 -14.06 -2.78
N ILE A 101 15.88 -15.29 -3.24
CA ILE A 101 14.89 -15.63 -4.25
C ILE A 101 13.88 -16.59 -3.64
N LYS A 102 12.59 -16.32 -3.85
CA LYS A 102 11.50 -17.20 -3.43
C LYS A 102 10.40 -17.22 -4.49
N GLN A 103 9.85 -18.38 -4.72
CA GLN A 103 8.68 -18.57 -5.60
C GLN A 103 7.40 -18.32 -4.80
N PHE A 104 6.50 -17.53 -5.38
CA PHE A 104 5.16 -17.25 -4.87
C PHE A 104 4.12 -17.78 -5.86
N THR A 105 2.96 -18.18 -5.35
CA THR A 105 1.83 -18.63 -6.16
C THR A 105 0.79 -17.51 -6.22
N VAL A 106 0.33 -17.15 -7.40
CA VAL A 106 -0.71 -16.12 -7.58
C VAL A 106 -2.02 -16.64 -7.01
N ALA A 107 -2.52 -16.01 -5.96
CA ALA A 107 -3.80 -16.34 -5.32
C ALA A 107 -4.96 -15.52 -5.86
N GLY A 108 -4.68 -14.29 -6.33
CA GLY A 108 -5.70 -13.42 -6.90
C GLY A 108 -5.09 -12.26 -7.68
N ILE A 109 -5.94 -11.64 -8.48
CA ILE A 109 -5.62 -10.47 -9.31
C ILE A 109 -6.59 -9.36 -8.94
N PHE A 110 -6.06 -8.17 -8.63
CA PHE A 110 -6.85 -7.00 -8.30
C PHE A 110 -6.75 -5.93 -9.39
N ASP A 111 -7.79 -5.09 -9.47
CA ASP A 111 -7.85 -3.91 -10.33
C ASP A 111 -8.19 -2.70 -9.45
N ALA A 112 -7.18 -1.91 -9.08
CA ALA A 112 -7.34 -0.73 -8.26
C ALA A 112 -7.78 0.51 -9.08
N GLY A 113 -7.82 0.40 -10.40
CA GLY A 113 -8.10 1.49 -11.31
C GLY A 113 -7.00 2.55 -11.39
N MET A 114 -5.80 2.25 -10.86
CA MET A 114 -4.65 3.15 -10.87
C MET A 114 -3.40 2.38 -11.32
N TYR A 115 -2.87 2.76 -12.49
CA TYR A 115 -1.72 2.09 -13.10
C TYR A 115 -0.53 1.87 -12.16
N GLU A 116 -0.23 2.84 -11.30
CA GLU A 116 0.89 2.72 -10.34
C GLU A 116 0.70 1.55 -9.37
N TYR A 117 -0.55 1.29 -8.94
CA TYR A 117 -0.86 0.15 -8.09
C TYR A 117 -0.99 -1.13 -8.89
N ASP A 118 -1.67 -1.08 -10.04
CA ASP A 118 -1.96 -2.26 -10.84
C ASP A 118 -0.72 -2.83 -11.53
N ALA A 119 0.28 -1.98 -11.79
CA ALA A 119 1.55 -2.37 -12.41
C ALA A 119 2.71 -2.54 -11.42
N GLY A 120 2.61 -1.98 -10.21
CA GLY A 120 3.75 -1.85 -9.30
C GLY A 120 3.54 -2.32 -7.87
N LEU A 121 2.31 -2.65 -7.46
CA LEU A 121 2.02 -3.14 -6.11
C LEU A 121 1.71 -4.64 -6.13
N VAL A 122 2.27 -5.35 -5.17
CA VAL A 122 1.91 -6.74 -4.87
C VAL A 122 1.64 -6.90 -3.38
N LEU A 123 0.70 -7.78 -3.04
CA LEU A 123 0.34 -8.06 -1.66
C LEU A 123 0.68 -9.51 -1.33
N ILE A 124 1.25 -9.74 -0.17
CA ILE A 124 1.54 -11.06 0.38
C ILE A 124 1.14 -11.09 1.85
N HIS A 125 1.06 -12.28 2.44
CA HIS A 125 0.80 -12.36 3.87
C HIS A 125 1.95 -11.74 4.67
N MET A 126 1.63 -10.99 5.74
CA MET A 126 2.61 -10.25 6.55
C MET A 126 3.70 -11.17 7.12
N ILE A 127 3.34 -12.35 7.61
CA ILE A 127 4.31 -13.35 8.12
C ILE A 127 5.27 -13.79 7.01
N ASP A 128 4.79 -13.99 5.79
CA ASP A 128 5.62 -14.39 4.66
C ASP A 128 6.53 -13.24 4.20
N ALA A 129 6.05 -12.00 4.26
CA ALA A 129 6.87 -10.81 4.03
C ALA A 129 7.99 -10.69 5.07
N GLN A 130 7.65 -10.78 6.35
CA GLN A 130 8.63 -10.72 7.44
C GLN A 130 9.71 -11.80 7.31
N LYS A 131 9.30 -13.03 6.95
CA LYS A 131 10.21 -14.15 6.72
C LYS A 131 11.09 -13.94 5.49
N PHE A 132 10.49 -13.51 4.37
CA PHE A 132 11.20 -13.29 3.11
C PHE A 132 12.20 -12.14 3.20
N PHE A 133 11.84 -11.02 3.83
CA PHE A 133 12.71 -9.86 4.00
C PHE A 133 13.54 -9.87 5.29
N GLN A 134 13.47 -10.94 6.10
CA GLN A 134 14.18 -11.07 7.39
C GLN A 134 13.94 -9.90 8.35
N MET A 135 12.71 -9.45 8.42
CA MET A 135 12.33 -8.33 9.29
C MET A 135 12.14 -8.75 10.76
N GLY A 136 12.14 -10.06 11.06
CA GLY A 136 11.68 -10.57 12.35
C GLY A 136 10.21 -10.22 12.54
N ASP A 137 9.82 -9.82 13.74
CA ASP A 137 8.44 -9.39 14.06
C ASP A 137 8.19 -7.89 13.81
N LYS A 138 9.10 -7.23 13.07
CA LYS A 138 8.97 -5.79 12.79
C LYS A 138 7.93 -5.54 11.71
N ILE A 139 7.26 -4.38 11.85
CA ILE A 139 6.34 -3.83 10.87
C ILE A 139 6.89 -2.51 10.33
N SER A 140 6.51 -2.15 9.11
CA SER A 140 6.91 -0.86 8.50
C SER A 140 6.02 0.28 8.97
N GLY A 141 4.76 -0.01 9.33
CA GLY A 141 3.82 0.98 9.80
C GLY A 141 2.46 0.41 10.15
N ILE A 142 1.58 1.31 10.56
CA ILE A 142 0.18 1.02 10.84
C ILE A 142 -0.67 1.94 9.95
N ARG A 143 -1.57 1.36 9.17
CA ARG A 143 -2.60 2.10 8.45
C ARG A 143 -3.74 2.41 9.39
N VAL A 144 -4.28 3.60 9.28
CA VAL A 144 -5.39 4.07 10.10
C VAL A 144 -6.51 4.56 9.19
N LYS A 145 -7.71 4.03 9.39
CA LYS A 145 -8.92 4.51 8.74
C LYS A 145 -9.66 5.44 9.69
N LEU A 146 -9.99 6.63 9.21
CA LEU A 146 -10.73 7.62 9.99
C LEU A 146 -12.23 7.48 9.73
N LYS A 147 -13.04 7.83 10.75
CA LYS A 147 -14.51 7.93 10.62
C LYS A 147 -14.90 9.18 9.84
N ASP A 148 -14.21 10.28 10.07
CA ASP A 148 -14.47 11.59 9.49
C ASP A 148 -13.19 12.12 8.85
N LEU A 149 -13.20 12.24 7.54
CA LEU A 149 -12.05 12.69 6.74
C LEU A 149 -11.80 14.19 6.86
N GLU A 150 -12.81 15.01 7.19
CA GLU A 150 -12.63 16.45 7.35
C GLU A 150 -11.74 16.77 8.55
N LYS A 151 -11.70 15.87 9.54
CA LYS A 151 -10.86 15.99 10.74
C LYS A 151 -9.48 15.36 10.58
N THR A 152 -9.02 15.10 9.36
CA THR A 152 -7.73 14.42 9.11
C THR A 152 -6.56 15.15 9.78
N ALA A 153 -6.46 16.48 9.62
CA ALA A 153 -5.38 17.27 10.21
C ALA A 153 -5.34 17.17 11.74
N LYS A 154 -6.52 17.26 12.39
CA LYS A 154 -6.64 17.11 13.84
C LYS A 154 -6.28 15.70 14.28
N SER A 155 -6.83 14.69 13.60
CA SER A 155 -6.54 13.28 13.91
C SER A 155 -5.06 12.94 13.73
N SER A 156 -4.40 13.51 12.73
CA SER A 156 -2.94 13.35 12.54
C SER A 156 -2.15 13.93 13.71
N ALA A 157 -2.54 15.12 14.20
CA ALA A 157 -1.90 15.73 15.37
C ALA A 157 -2.15 14.93 16.66
N ASP A 158 -3.38 14.44 16.85
CA ASP A 158 -3.74 13.61 18.01
C ASP A 158 -2.97 12.28 18.02
N ILE A 159 -2.80 11.64 16.85
CA ILE A 159 -1.99 10.42 16.71
C ILE A 159 -0.52 10.75 16.99
N ASP A 160 0.02 11.83 16.41
CA ASP A 160 1.40 12.24 16.60
C ASP A 160 1.71 12.49 18.10
N ASN A 161 0.84 13.19 18.80
CA ASN A 161 0.94 13.41 20.24
C ASN A 161 0.87 12.07 21.04
N ALA A 162 0.04 11.11 20.60
CA ALA A 162 -0.11 9.84 21.30
C ALA A 162 1.12 8.91 21.15
N ILE A 163 1.85 9.01 20.01
CA ILE A 163 3.02 8.15 19.71
C ILE A 163 4.35 8.83 20.00
N ASN A 164 4.37 10.16 20.12
CA ASN A 164 5.60 10.99 20.13
C ASN A 164 6.39 10.96 21.45
N THR A 165 6.24 9.87 22.23
CA THR A 165 7.04 9.70 23.43
C THR A 165 8.52 9.38 23.11
N ASN A 166 8.88 9.05 21.84
CA ASN A 166 10.22 8.62 21.45
C ASN A 166 10.63 8.86 19.99
N SER A 167 10.14 9.90 19.31
CA SER A 167 10.64 10.48 18.02
C SER A 167 11.05 9.55 16.86
N LYS A 168 10.69 8.27 16.89
CA LYS A 168 11.04 7.30 15.83
C LYS A 168 9.93 7.09 14.80
N PHE A 169 8.76 7.63 15.06
CA PHE A 169 7.59 7.46 14.21
C PHE A 169 7.15 8.81 13.66
N TYR A 170 6.62 8.82 12.47
CA TYR A 170 6.00 10.00 11.86
C TYR A 170 4.62 9.63 11.34
N VAL A 171 3.71 10.58 11.41
CA VAL A 171 2.36 10.44 10.87
C VAL A 171 2.34 11.01 9.46
N LEU A 172 2.01 10.17 8.51
CA LEU A 172 1.85 10.54 7.11
C LEU A 172 0.36 10.48 6.75
N ASP A 173 -0.26 11.62 6.59
CA ASP A 173 -1.61 11.69 6.06
C ASP A 173 -1.60 11.71 4.53
N TRP A 174 -2.74 11.35 3.93
CA TRP A 174 -2.90 11.28 2.49
C TRP A 174 -2.71 12.63 1.79
N THR A 175 -3.08 13.72 2.45
CA THR A 175 -2.94 15.08 1.91
C THR A 175 -1.48 15.49 1.78
N LYS A 176 -0.65 15.13 2.77
CA LYS A 176 0.80 15.37 2.73
C LYS A 176 1.49 14.48 1.69
N LYS A 177 1.03 13.25 1.53
CA LYS A 177 1.58 12.33 0.52
C LYS A 177 1.30 12.80 -0.91
N HIS A 178 0.15 13.44 -1.15
CA HIS A 178 -0.30 13.89 -2.48
C HIS A 178 -0.46 15.41 -2.55
N THR A 179 0.49 16.16 -1.99
CA THR A 179 0.46 17.62 -1.92
C THR A 179 0.20 18.29 -3.27
N ASN A 180 0.81 17.78 -4.34
CA ASN A 180 0.63 18.32 -5.69
C ASN A 180 -0.81 18.17 -6.19
N LEU A 181 -1.47 17.04 -5.92
CA LEU A 181 -2.86 16.80 -6.27
C LEU A 181 -3.78 17.77 -5.53
N PHE A 182 -3.57 17.95 -4.22
CA PHE A 182 -4.36 18.90 -3.42
C PHE A 182 -4.15 20.34 -3.83
N ALA A 183 -2.91 20.73 -4.16
CA ALA A 183 -2.61 22.05 -4.68
C ALA A 183 -3.33 22.31 -6.02
N ALA A 184 -3.37 21.32 -6.92
CA ALA A 184 -4.10 21.41 -8.18
C ALA A 184 -5.61 21.58 -7.96
N ILE A 185 -6.22 20.80 -7.08
CA ILE A 185 -7.65 20.89 -6.74
C ILE A 185 -7.98 22.26 -6.11
N GLN A 186 -7.13 22.79 -5.24
CA GLN A 186 -7.34 24.13 -4.66
C GLN A 186 -7.22 25.24 -5.70
N LEU A 187 -6.27 25.13 -6.63
CA LEU A 187 -6.14 26.06 -7.75
C LEU A 187 -7.38 26.03 -8.63
N GLU A 188 -7.87 24.85 -8.97
CA GLU A 188 -9.09 24.68 -9.78
C GLU A 188 -10.30 25.34 -9.09
N LYS A 189 -10.53 25.08 -7.82
CA LYS A 189 -11.61 25.73 -7.05
C LYS A 189 -11.48 27.24 -7.05
N LYS A 190 -10.27 27.78 -6.92
CA LYS A 190 -10.03 29.24 -6.94
C LYS A 190 -10.32 29.84 -8.31
N VAL A 191 -9.87 29.20 -9.39
CA VAL A 191 -10.15 29.61 -10.77
C VAL A 191 -11.64 29.57 -11.06
N MET A 192 -12.33 28.49 -10.69
CA MET A 192 -13.79 28.36 -10.85
C MET A 192 -14.54 29.46 -10.09
N SER A 193 -14.13 29.81 -8.87
CA SER A 193 -14.73 30.89 -8.08
C SER A 193 -14.54 32.26 -8.75
N ILE A 194 -13.37 32.53 -9.31
CA ILE A 194 -13.10 33.77 -10.04
C ILE A 194 -13.98 33.87 -11.30
N ILE A 195 -14.04 32.78 -12.08
CA ILE A 195 -14.88 32.74 -13.30
C ILE A 195 -16.35 32.97 -12.95
N LEU A 196 -16.86 32.29 -11.92
CA LEU A 196 -18.25 32.47 -11.49
C LEU A 196 -18.53 33.91 -11.05
N THR A 197 -17.61 34.52 -10.30
CA THR A 197 -17.72 35.91 -9.87
C THR A 197 -17.76 36.90 -11.08
N LEU A 198 -16.91 36.65 -12.10
CA LEU A 198 -16.89 37.43 -13.31
C LEU A 198 -18.19 37.28 -14.11
N ILE A 199 -18.73 36.07 -14.23
CA ILE A 199 -20.01 35.82 -14.91
C ILE A 199 -21.14 36.60 -14.21
N ILE A 200 -21.21 36.56 -12.88
CA ILE A 200 -22.21 37.31 -12.11
C ILE A 200 -22.05 38.82 -12.31
N ALA A 201 -20.79 39.33 -12.28
CA ALA A 201 -20.52 40.74 -12.48
C ALA A 201 -20.89 41.27 -13.89
N VAL A 202 -20.81 40.39 -14.91
CA VAL A 202 -21.23 40.75 -16.29
C VAL A 202 -22.74 40.64 -16.47
N ALA A 203 -23.43 39.80 -15.70
CA ALA A 203 -24.87 39.59 -15.77
C ALA A 203 -25.68 40.62 -14.94
N ALA A 204 -25.04 41.38 -14.07
CA ALA A 204 -25.64 42.41 -13.22
C ALA A 204 -25.57 43.78 -13.85
#